data_26dcbb2c123f11887fd76ede266a021e
#
_entry.id   26dcbb2c123f11887fd76ede266a021e
#
_cell.length_a   1.000
_cell.length_b   1.000
_cell.length_c   1.000
_cell.angle_alpha   90.00
_cell.angle_beta   90.00
_cell.angle_gamma   90.00
#
_symmetry.space_group_name_H-M   'P 1'
#
loop_
_entity.id
_entity.type
_entity.pdbx_description
1 polymer ?
#
loop_
_entity_poly.entity_id
_entity_poly.type
_entity_poly.pdbx_seq_one_letter_code
_entity_poly.pdbx_strand_id
1 'polypeptide(L)'
;MISTQKAKIVIVSSILEDWGGSEELWAKALPFLQSAGFQLYVMKYKINFEHPKFVELAAKGVILEEYQPKKPKQGLVARVTQRLYRAATSRFTKKEKQIKYVFTKKILQISPDLVIIAQGINFDGLGNAYQCAEHGIPYIVVAQKAVDFYWPQDFERSYMKAALLKAKRCFFVSQHNARLTEEQFGMRLANAEVIQNPVKIRNGVIKYPTPGDEFRLACIGRLFLLDKGQDILIRILAQSKWQERPVKVSFIGTGVDRQGLQEMAAFLNVKNVEFIGHVDDIEEIWKSHHALVLPSRSEGQPLAMLEAMAAGRPVIVSRAGGIAEVVQEGKNGFIGHANEDSFDAAMERAWAARYDWENMGREGAERVAKLIPYIPEDEFAARILTIASAADKIKSETLDTELA
;
A
#
# COMPACT_ATOMS: atom_id res chain seq x y z
N MET A 1 -19.46 -23.64 33.11
CA MET A 1 -18.33 -23.12 32.33
C MET A 1 -18.85 -21.96 31.47
N ILE A 2 -18.58 -20.75 31.84
CA ILE A 2 -18.93 -19.56 31.02
C ILE A 2 -17.97 -19.64 29.82
N SER A 3 -18.50 -19.95 28.64
CA SER A 3 -17.76 -19.86 27.38
C SER A 3 -17.41 -18.39 27.18
N THR A 4 -16.20 -17.99 27.54
CA THR A 4 -15.71 -16.65 27.20
C THR A 4 -15.55 -16.60 25.69
N GLN A 5 -16.54 -15.98 25.02
CA GLN A 5 -16.51 -15.78 23.59
C GLN A 5 -15.26 -14.95 23.27
N LYS A 6 -14.34 -15.48 22.43
CA LYS A 6 -13.14 -14.76 22.03
C LYS A 6 -13.50 -13.42 21.40
N ALA A 7 -12.83 -12.35 21.78
CA ALA A 7 -12.96 -11.07 21.13
C ALA A 7 -12.57 -11.18 19.65
N LYS A 8 -13.24 -10.43 18.79
CA LYS A 8 -13.15 -10.57 17.32
C LYS A 8 -12.62 -9.31 16.68
N ILE A 9 -11.62 -9.48 15.84
CA ILE A 9 -11.12 -8.41 14.96
C ILE A 9 -11.42 -8.78 13.50
N VAL A 10 -12.01 -7.83 12.76
CA VAL A 10 -12.27 -7.96 11.33
C VAL A 10 -11.36 -7.02 10.56
N ILE A 11 -10.56 -7.57 9.66
CA ILE A 11 -9.78 -6.80 8.68
C ILE A 11 -10.59 -6.70 7.39
N VAL A 12 -10.95 -5.49 6.98
CA VAL A 12 -11.63 -5.22 5.71
C VAL A 12 -10.59 -4.73 4.71
N SER A 13 -10.15 -5.61 3.82
CA SER A 13 -9.24 -5.26 2.73
C SER A 13 -10.00 -4.58 1.60
N SER A 14 -9.61 -3.37 1.26
CA SER A 14 -10.32 -2.52 0.28
C SER A 14 -9.67 -2.49 -1.10
N ILE A 15 -8.49 -3.10 -1.30
CA ILE A 15 -7.84 -3.16 -2.61
C ILE A 15 -8.59 -4.11 -3.55
N LEU A 16 -8.53 -3.83 -4.85
CA LEU A 16 -9.19 -4.66 -5.89
C LEU A 16 -8.38 -5.90 -6.25
N GLU A 17 -7.06 -5.78 -6.20
CA GLU A 17 -6.14 -6.89 -6.45
C GLU A 17 -6.28 -7.97 -5.37
N ASP A 18 -5.89 -9.20 -5.69
CA ASP A 18 -5.93 -10.30 -4.72
C ASP A 18 -5.02 -9.99 -3.53
N TRP A 19 -3.78 -9.53 -3.78
CA TRP A 19 -2.80 -9.16 -2.78
C TRP A 19 -1.88 -8.06 -3.26
N GLY A 20 -1.39 -7.21 -2.35
CA GLY A 20 -0.45 -6.12 -2.65
C GLY A 20 0.43 -5.77 -1.46
N GLY A 21 1.36 -4.85 -1.64
CA GLY A 21 2.20 -4.35 -0.55
C GLY A 21 1.42 -3.69 0.60
N SER A 22 0.22 -3.19 0.31
CA SER A 22 -0.72 -2.63 1.30
C SER A 22 -1.23 -3.65 2.31
N GLU A 23 -1.15 -4.96 1.98
CA GLU A 23 -1.62 -6.05 2.84
C GLU A 23 -0.54 -6.54 3.81
N GLU A 24 0.73 -6.25 3.54
CA GLU A 24 1.84 -6.80 4.29
C GLU A 24 1.84 -6.40 5.77
N LEU A 25 1.48 -5.15 6.10
CA LEU A 25 1.48 -4.66 7.48
C LEU A 25 0.47 -5.40 8.35
N TRP A 26 -0.80 -5.38 7.95
CA TRP A 26 -1.84 -6.01 8.75
C TRP A 26 -1.71 -7.54 8.76
N ALA A 27 -1.32 -8.16 7.63
CA ALA A 27 -1.19 -9.60 7.55
C ALA A 27 -0.09 -10.14 8.46
N LYS A 28 1.06 -9.44 8.54
CA LYS A 28 2.15 -9.79 9.45
C LYS A 28 1.83 -9.49 10.91
N ALA A 29 0.89 -8.59 11.20
CA ALA A 29 0.43 -8.31 12.55
C ALA A 29 -0.54 -9.40 13.11
N LEU A 30 -1.18 -10.20 12.24
CA LEU A 30 -2.18 -11.20 12.66
C LEU A 30 -1.67 -12.20 13.70
N PRO A 31 -0.44 -12.79 13.61
CA PRO A 31 0.05 -13.71 14.61
C PRO A 31 0.11 -13.11 16.03
N PHE A 32 0.49 -11.83 16.14
CA PHE A 32 0.52 -11.12 17.43
C PHE A 32 -0.88 -10.95 18.01
N LEU A 33 -1.87 -10.60 17.16
CA LEU A 33 -3.26 -10.47 17.58
C LEU A 33 -3.89 -11.83 17.96
N GLN A 34 -3.54 -12.91 17.24
CA GLN A 34 -3.97 -14.26 17.59
C GLN A 34 -3.38 -14.70 18.95
N SER A 35 -2.10 -14.42 19.18
CA SER A 35 -1.42 -14.73 20.46
C SER A 35 -2.04 -13.96 21.63
N ALA A 36 -2.61 -12.77 21.38
CA ALA A 36 -3.39 -12.01 22.35
C ALA A 36 -4.82 -12.55 22.56
N GLY A 37 -5.21 -13.64 21.89
CA GLY A 37 -6.49 -14.33 22.10
C GLY A 37 -7.62 -13.92 21.17
N PHE A 38 -7.40 -13.05 20.19
CA PHE A 38 -8.45 -12.61 19.27
C PHE A 38 -8.77 -13.68 18.21
N GLN A 39 -10.05 -13.78 17.87
CA GLN A 39 -10.51 -14.44 16.67
C GLN A 39 -10.45 -13.47 15.50
N LEU A 40 -9.77 -13.86 14.41
CA LEU A 40 -9.49 -12.97 13.28
C LEU A 40 -10.32 -13.33 12.06
N TYR A 41 -10.86 -12.30 11.42
CA TYR A 41 -11.57 -12.38 10.17
C TYR A 41 -10.87 -11.48 9.14
N VAL A 42 -10.79 -11.93 7.90
CA VAL A 42 -10.43 -11.10 6.74
C VAL A 42 -11.65 -11.02 5.83
N MET A 43 -12.14 -9.83 5.63
CA MET A 43 -13.29 -9.56 4.79
C MET A 43 -12.86 -8.75 3.56
N LYS A 44 -13.24 -9.21 2.37
CA LYS A 44 -12.93 -8.56 1.09
C LYS A 44 -14.15 -8.60 0.17
N TYR A 45 -14.24 -7.64 -0.76
CA TYR A 45 -15.34 -7.64 -1.74
C TYR A 45 -15.43 -8.97 -2.47
N LYS A 46 -14.26 -9.46 -2.96
CA LYS A 46 -14.09 -10.77 -3.59
C LYS A 46 -12.74 -11.35 -3.13
N ILE A 47 -12.70 -12.62 -2.80
CA ILE A 47 -11.49 -13.35 -2.40
C ILE A 47 -11.17 -14.42 -3.46
N ASN A 48 -9.91 -14.44 -3.87
CA ASN A 48 -9.37 -15.60 -4.60
C ASN A 48 -8.87 -16.62 -3.57
N PHE A 49 -9.71 -17.59 -3.23
CA PHE A 49 -9.39 -18.59 -2.21
C PHE A 49 -8.23 -19.52 -2.58
N GLU A 50 -7.80 -19.53 -3.86
CA GLU A 50 -6.65 -20.30 -4.34
C GLU A 50 -5.34 -19.49 -4.25
N HIS A 51 -5.42 -18.20 -3.97
CA HIS A 51 -4.22 -17.35 -3.84
C HIS A 51 -3.39 -17.79 -2.61
N PRO A 52 -2.07 -18.05 -2.76
CA PRO A 52 -1.23 -18.63 -1.69
C PRO A 52 -1.33 -17.92 -0.34
N LYS A 53 -1.43 -16.59 -0.34
CA LYS A 53 -1.56 -15.80 0.89
C LYS A 53 -2.89 -16.05 1.62
N PHE A 54 -4.01 -16.18 0.92
CA PHE A 54 -5.29 -16.49 1.56
C PHE A 54 -5.34 -17.94 2.03
N VAL A 55 -4.73 -18.89 1.29
CA VAL A 55 -4.55 -20.27 1.74
C VAL A 55 -3.74 -20.31 3.04
N GLU A 56 -2.62 -19.57 3.11
CA GLU A 56 -1.80 -19.46 4.31
C GLU A 56 -2.58 -18.89 5.51
N LEU A 57 -3.35 -17.82 5.30
CA LEU A 57 -4.16 -17.21 6.36
C LEU A 57 -5.23 -18.19 6.87
N ALA A 58 -5.93 -18.87 5.99
CA ALA A 58 -6.94 -19.86 6.37
C ALA A 58 -6.32 -21.04 7.15
N ALA A 59 -5.14 -21.52 6.73
CA ALA A 59 -4.40 -22.56 7.45
C ALA A 59 -3.98 -22.14 8.88
N LYS A 60 -3.78 -20.83 9.10
CA LYS A 60 -3.52 -20.25 10.43
C LYS A 60 -4.80 -19.96 11.23
N GLY A 61 -5.97 -20.39 10.77
CA GLY A 61 -7.25 -20.23 11.47
C GLY A 61 -7.90 -18.85 11.33
N VAL A 62 -7.47 -18.04 10.36
CA VAL A 62 -8.14 -16.78 10.00
C VAL A 62 -9.38 -17.09 9.16
N ILE A 63 -10.52 -16.52 9.52
CA ILE A 63 -11.79 -16.74 8.81
C ILE A 63 -11.88 -15.75 7.65
N LEU A 64 -12.05 -16.29 6.43
CA LEU A 64 -12.15 -15.49 5.21
C LEU A 64 -13.61 -15.31 4.81
N GLU A 65 -14.03 -14.06 4.58
CA GLU A 65 -15.40 -13.68 4.27
C GLU A 65 -15.50 -12.76 3.05
N GLU A 66 -16.32 -13.11 2.07
CA GLU A 66 -16.66 -12.23 0.95
C GLU A 66 -17.93 -11.43 1.23
N TYR A 67 -17.96 -10.14 0.79
CA TYR A 67 -19.19 -9.34 0.79
C TYR A 67 -19.68 -8.98 -0.62
N GLN A 68 -19.25 -9.73 -1.64
CA GLN A 68 -19.79 -9.58 -2.99
C GLN A 68 -21.28 -10.03 -3.02
N PRO A 69 -22.21 -9.20 -3.51
CA PRO A 69 -23.57 -9.61 -3.70
C PRO A 69 -23.67 -10.79 -4.69
N LYS A 70 -24.35 -11.87 -4.30
CA LYS A 70 -24.61 -12.97 -5.23
C LYS A 70 -25.41 -12.43 -6.40
N LYS A 71 -24.96 -12.69 -7.63
CA LYS A 71 -25.72 -12.34 -8.84
C LYS A 71 -27.08 -13.04 -8.79
N PRO A 72 -28.22 -12.34 -8.90
CA PRO A 72 -29.49 -13.01 -9.06
C PRO A 72 -29.43 -13.85 -10.35
N LYS A 73 -29.98 -15.07 -10.33
CA LYS A 73 -30.15 -15.86 -11.55
C LYS A 73 -31.09 -15.07 -12.47
N GLN A 74 -30.56 -14.34 -13.43
CA GLN A 74 -31.34 -13.53 -14.36
C GLN A 74 -31.64 -14.31 -15.63
N GLY A 75 -32.92 -14.41 -15.97
CA GLY A 75 -33.38 -14.80 -17.31
C GLY A 75 -32.97 -13.78 -18.37
N LEU A 76 -32.88 -14.22 -19.64
CA LEU A 76 -32.36 -13.42 -20.78
C LEU A 76 -33.02 -12.03 -20.97
N VAL A 77 -34.30 -11.90 -20.62
CA VAL A 77 -35.11 -10.67 -20.83
C VAL A 77 -34.67 -9.49 -19.97
N ALA A 78 -34.13 -9.75 -18.77
CA ALA A 78 -33.69 -8.69 -17.84
C ALA A 78 -32.38 -7.98 -18.26
N ARG A 79 -31.62 -8.52 -19.20
CA ARG A 79 -30.34 -7.95 -19.65
C ARG A 79 -30.50 -6.75 -20.58
N VAL A 80 -31.55 -6.71 -21.35
CA VAL A 80 -31.78 -5.65 -22.37
C VAL A 80 -32.33 -4.38 -21.75
N THR A 81 -33.27 -4.49 -20.82
CA THR A 81 -33.87 -3.35 -20.13
C THR A 81 -32.91 -2.62 -19.18
N GLN A 82 -31.93 -3.34 -18.65
CA GLN A 82 -30.95 -2.79 -17.72
C GLN A 82 -29.89 -1.90 -18.41
N ARG A 83 -29.64 -2.08 -19.72
CA ARG A 83 -28.72 -1.23 -20.50
C ARG A 83 -29.28 0.16 -20.76
N LEU A 84 -30.58 0.29 -20.96
CA LEU A 84 -31.27 1.55 -21.22
C LEU A 84 -31.48 2.40 -19.95
N TYR A 85 -31.63 1.73 -18.78
CA TYR A 85 -31.85 2.42 -17.50
C TYR A 85 -30.55 3.02 -16.88
N ARG A 86 -29.37 2.52 -17.30
CA ARG A 86 -28.07 2.99 -16.81
C ARG A 86 -27.68 4.39 -17.30
N ALA A 87 -28.31 4.89 -18.35
CA ALA A 87 -27.99 6.21 -18.93
C ALA A 87 -28.72 7.36 -18.25
N ALA A 88 -29.74 7.12 -17.40
CA ALA A 88 -30.67 8.14 -16.96
C ALA A 88 -30.68 8.47 -15.45
N THR A 89 -29.98 7.73 -14.57
CA THR A 89 -30.08 7.98 -13.11
C THR A 89 -28.73 7.87 -12.41
N SER A 90 -28.08 9.01 -12.23
CA SER A 90 -26.98 9.21 -11.31
C SER A 90 -27.47 9.28 -9.85
N ARG A 91 -26.65 8.80 -8.94
CA ARG A 91 -26.63 8.80 -7.47
C ARG A 91 -26.87 7.41 -6.90
N PHE A 92 -25.79 6.73 -6.57
CA PHE A 92 -25.72 5.38 -6.01
C PHE A 92 -26.45 4.33 -6.87
N THR A 93 -25.70 3.62 -7.67
CA THR A 93 -26.24 2.53 -8.50
C THR A 93 -26.90 1.48 -7.61
N LYS A 94 -27.94 0.80 -8.10
CA LYS A 94 -28.58 -0.33 -7.40
C LYS A 94 -27.57 -1.35 -6.89
N LYS A 95 -26.42 -1.46 -7.56
CA LYS A 95 -25.30 -2.33 -7.20
C LYS A 95 -24.59 -1.84 -5.94
N GLU A 96 -24.32 -0.55 -5.80
CA GLU A 96 -23.63 0.01 -4.62
C GLU A 96 -24.50 -0.12 -3.36
N LYS A 97 -25.80 0.15 -3.47
CA LYS A 97 -26.75 -0.08 -2.36
C LYS A 97 -26.76 -1.54 -1.93
N GLN A 98 -26.67 -2.47 -2.88
CA GLN A 98 -26.64 -3.90 -2.59
C GLN A 98 -25.32 -4.33 -1.95
N ILE A 99 -24.18 -3.80 -2.39
CA ILE A 99 -22.86 -4.06 -1.79
C ILE A 99 -22.87 -3.57 -0.33
N LYS A 100 -23.29 -2.34 -0.10
CA LYS A 100 -23.43 -1.74 1.23
C LYS A 100 -24.30 -2.60 2.15
N TYR A 101 -25.45 -3.06 1.67
CA TYR A 101 -26.35 -3.94 2.42
C TYR A 101 -25.69 -5.28 2.80
N VAL A 102 -25.00 -5.94 1.87
CA VAL A 102 -24.34 -7.23 2.14
C VAL A 102 -23.21 -7.07 3.13
N PHE A 103 -22.40 -6.02 3.00
CA PHE A 103 -21.34 -5.70 3.95
C PHE A 103 -21.93 -5.48 5.36
N THR A 104 -22.91 -4.58 5.49
CA THR A 104 -23.55 -4.26 6.77
C THR A 104 -24.14 -5.49 7.43
N LYS A 105 -24.87 -6.32 6.66
CA LYS A 105 -25.46 -7.56 7.20
C LYS A 105 -24.38 -8.50 7.76
N LYS A 106 -23.27 -8.70 7.03
CA LYS A 106 -22.21 -9.59 7.47
C LYS A 106 -21.45 -9.06 8.68
N ILE A 107 -21.10 -7.77 8.69
CA ILE A 107 -20.36 -7.20 9.81
C ILE A 107 -21.18 -7.22 11.11
N LEU A 108 -22.50 -7.00 11.04
CA LEU A 108 -23.40 -7.13 12.18
C LEU A 108 -23.53 -8.59 12.65
N GLN A 109 -23.56 -9.56 11.75
CA GLN A 109 -23.58 -10.99 12.10
C GLN A 109 -22.29 -11.44 12.80
N ILE A 110 -21.14 -10.94 12.36
CA ILE A 110 -19.85 -11.23 13.01
C ILE A 110 -19.82 -10.57 14.40
N SER A 111 -20.38 -9.36 14.53
CA SER A 111 -20.35 -8.55 15.76
C SER A 111 -18.91 -8.38 16.28
N PRO A 112 -18.02 -7.70 15.54
CA PRO A 112 -16.63 -7.54 15.92
C PRO A 112 -16.46 -6.52 17.04
N ASP A 113 -15.42 -6.68 17.84
CA ASP A 113 -15.00 -5.72 18.85
C ASP A 113 -14.18 -4.58 18.24
N LEU A 114 -13.49 -4.86 17.11
CA LEU A 114 -12.78 -3.86 16.33
C LEU A 114 -12.76 -4.23 14.84
N VAL A 115 -12.91 -3.21 13.99
CA VAL A 115 -12.74 -3.35 12.54
C VAL A 115 -11.50 -2.56 12.08
N ILE A 116 -10.67 -3.17 11.26
CA ILE A 116 -9.52 -2.55 10.59
C ILE A 116 -9.89 -2.34 9.13
N ILE A 117 -10.05 -1.10 8.70
CA ILE A 117 -10.28 -0.76 7.29
C ILE A 117 -8.90 -0.58 6.64
N ALA A 118 -8.42 -1.61 5.95
CA ALA A 118 -7.15 -1.60 5.24
C ALA A 118 -7.35 -1.03 3.83
N GLN A 119 -6.73 0.11 3.56
CA GLN A 119 -6.89 0.89 2.33
C GLN A 119 -5.65 0.74 1.44
N GLY A 120 -5.85 0.68 0.12
CA GLY A 120 -4.79 0.93 -0.86
C GLY A 120 -4.50 2.42 -0.97
N ILE A 121 -5.51 3.20 -1.37
CA ILE A 121 -5.48 4.66 -1.33
C ILE A 121 -6.42 5.19 -0.25
N ASN A 122 -6.20 6.43 0.18
CA ASN A 122 -6.85 7.04 1.34
C ASN A 122 -8.38 7.25 1.24
N PHE A 123 -9.01 6.87 0.14
CA PHE A 123 -10.47 6.89 -0.04
C PHE A 123 -11.09 5.49 -0.02
N ASP A 124 -10.27 4.45 -0.25
CA ASP A 124 -10.75 3.08 -0.32
C ASP A 124 -11.41 2.67 1.01
N GLY A 125 -12.52 1.94 0.91
CA GLY A 125 -13.20 1.40 2.09
C GLY A 125 -13.84 2.42 3.04
N LEU A 126 -13.78 3.74 2.79
CA LEU A 126 -14.43 4.74 3.65
C LEU A 126 -15.96 4.58 3.71
N GLY A 127 -16.58 4.01 2.68
CA GLY A 127 -17.97 3.62 2.71
C GLY A 127 -18.25 2.51 3.75
N ASN A 128 -17.35 1.54 3.89
CA ASN A 128 -17.44 0.48 4.90
C ASN A 128 -17.16 1.04 6.30
N ALA A 129 -16.17 1.93 6.44
CA ALA A 129 -15.88 2.66 7.68
C ALA A 129 -17.10 3.45 8.15
N TYR A 130 -17.78 4.14 7.23
CA TYR A 130 -19.00 4.88 7.53
C TYR A 130 -20.14 3.95 8.02
N GLN A 131 -20.26 2.73 7.44
CA GLN A 131 -21.21 1.75 7.94
C GLN A 131 -20.88 1.30 9.37
N CYS A 132 -19.61 1.09 9.68
CA CYS A 132 -19.19 0.80 11.06
C CYS A 132 -19.58 1.94 12.00
N ALA A 133 -19.32 3.19 11.61
CA ALA A 133 -19.69 4.38 12.39
C ALA A 133 -21.21 4.50 12.65
N GLU A 134 -22.04 4.25 11.63
CA GLU A 134 -23.50 4.32 11.74
C GLU A 134 -24.10 3.25 12.66
N HIS A 135 -23.38 2.13 12.84
CA HIS A 135 -23.81 1.02 13.69
C HIS A 135 -23.04 0.94 15.01
N GLY A 136 -22.29 1.99 15.38
CA GLY A 136 -21.55 2.03 16.64
C GLY A 136 -20.42 1.01 16.77
N ILE A 137 -19.97 0.40 15.66
CA ILE A 137 -18.89 -0.58 15.66
C ILE A 137 -17.55 0.16 15.70
N PRO A 138 -16.67 -0.10 16.69
CA PRO A 138 -15.35 0.52 16.75
C PRO A 138 -14.51 0.14 15.54
N TYR A 139 -13.79 1.12 14.95
CA TYR A 139 -12.92 0.85 13.81
C TYR A 139 -11.72 1.80 13.77
N ILE A 140 -10.70 1.34 13.07
CA ILE A 140 -9.52 2.11 12.64
C ILE A 140 -9.42 2.08 11.12
N VAL A 141 -8.69 3.06 10.58
CA VAL A 141 -8.38 3.16 9.15
C VAL A 141 -6.86 3.06 8.97
N VAL A 142 -6.39 2.32 7.96
CA VAL A 142 -4.97 2.20 7.62
C VAL A 142 -4.78 2.55 6.16
N ALA A 143 -4.30 3.75 5.88
CA ALA A 143 -4.10 4.27 4.53
C ALA A 143 -2.65 4.06 4.07
N GLN A 144 -2.46 3.23 3.05
CA GLN A 144 -1.13 2.91 2.51
C GLN A 144 -0.62 3.95 1.51
N LYS A 145 -1.51 4.77 0.94
CA LYS A 145 -1.16 5.80 -0.03
C LYS A 145 -2.19 6.92 -0.06
N ALA A 146 -1.75 8.15 -0.23
CA ALA A 146 -2.58 9.26 -0.69
C ALA A 146 -2.07 9.73 -2.06
N VAL A 147 -2.98 10.12 -2.96
CA VAL A 147 -2.67 10.43 -4.36
C VAL A 147 -3.04 11.88 -4.66
N ASP A 148 -2.05 12.68 -5.08
CA ASP A 148 -2.21 14.12 -5.30
C ASP A 148 -3.25 14.47 -6.37
N PHE A 149 -3.33 13.68 -7.43
CA PHE A 149 -4.22 13.89 -8.57
C PHE A 149 -5.57 13.18 -8.47
N TYR A 150 -5.88 12.56 -7.31
CA TYR A 150 -7.13 11.87 -7.08
C TYR A 150 -7.85 12.49 -5.89
N TRP A 151 -9.03 13.06 -6.12
CA TRP A 151 -9.81 13.79 -5.12
C TRP A 151 -11.18 13.13 -4.91
N PRO A 152 -11.69 13.14 -3.67
CA PRO A 152 -13.03 12.63 -3.40
C PRO A 152 -14.08 13.52 -4.08
N GLN A 153 -15.08 12.90 -4.69
CA GLN A 153 -16.17 13.63 -5.32
C GLN A 153 -17.03 14.36 -4.26
N ASP A 154 -17.54 15.54 -4.59
CA ASP A 154 -18.23 16.40 -3.62
C ASP A 154 -19.39 15.71 -2.91
N PHE A 155 -20.15 14.86 -3.61
CA PHE A 155 -21.28 14.14 -3.02
C PHE A 155 -20.85 13.02 -2.05
N GLU A 156 -19.60 12.57 -2.11
CA GLU A 156 -19.04 11.55 -1.21
C GLU A 156 -18.32 12.15 0.00
N ARG A 157 -17.85 13.39 -0.11
CA ARG A 157 -17.03 14.05 0.92
C ARG A 157 -17.65 14.01 2.32
N SER A 158 -18.95 14.22 2.43
CA SER A 158 -19.64 14.31 3.72
C SER A 158 -19.50 13.03 4.53
N TYR A 159 -19.85 11.88 3.96
CA TYR A 159 -19.75 10.60 4.68
C TYR A 159 -18.31 10.15 4.88
N MET A 160 -17.42 10.45 3.92
CA MET A 160 -15.99 10.13 4.04
C MET A 160 -15.32 10.91 5.17
N LYS A 161 -15.63 12.22 5.31
CA LYS A 161 -15.20 13.03 6.46
C LYS A 161 -15.68 12.45 7.77
N ALA A 162 -16.97 12.11 7.87
CA ALA A 162 -17.55 11.49 9.06
C ALA A 162 -16.85 10.16 9.40
N ALA A 163 -16.55 9.34 8.40
CA ALA A 163 -15.82 8.09 8.57
C ALA A 163 -14.40 8.30 9.13
N LEU A 164 -13.65 9.28 8.62
CA LEU A 164 -12.31 9.57 9.13
C LEU A 164 -12.33 10.17 10.54
N LEU A 165 -13.24 11.09 10.83
CA LEU A 165 -13.35 11.75 12.15
C LEU A 165 -13.82 10.79 13.25
N LYS A 166 -14.73 9.85 12.95
CA LYS A 166 -15.27 8.88 13.92
C LYS A 166 -14.35 7.65 14.12
N ALA A 167 -13.32 7.46 13.28
CA ALA A 167 -12.34 6.39 13.44
C ALA A 167 -11.61 6.54 14.78
N LYS A 168 -11.39 5.45 15.51
CA LYS A 168 -10.58 5.46 16.74
C LYS A 168 -9.15 5.90 16.47
N ARG A 169 -8.61 5.56 15.29
CA ARG A 169 -7.32 6.01 14.78
C ARG A 169 -7.30 5.95 13.26
N CYS A 170 -6.62 6.90 12.61
CA CYS A 170 -6.31 6.87 11.19
C CYS A 170 -4.79 6.71 11.05
N PHE A 171 -4.33 5.53 10.68
CA PHE A 171 -2.92 5.25 10.44
C PHE A 171 -2.55 5.58 9.00
N PHE A 172 -1.41 6.23 8.83
CA PHE A 172 -0.80 6.55 7.55
C PHE A 172 0.65 6.05 7.52
N VAL A 173 1.16 5.71 6.34
CA VAL A 173 2.55 5.22 6.22
C VAL A 173 3.58 6.35 6.07
N SER A 174 3.13 7.60 6.02
CA SER A 174 4.00 8.79 6.02
C SER A 174 3.25 10.02 6.49
N GLN A 175 3.98 11.04 6.95
CA GLN A 175 3.44 12.36 7.29
C GLN A 175 2.85 13.06 6.06
N HIS A 176 3.47 12.85 4.87
CA HIS A 176 2.95 13.36 3.60
C HIS A 176 1.53 12.86 3.35
N ASN A 177 1.29 11.56 3.48
CA ASN A 177 -0.02 10.96 3.23
C ASN A 177 -1.09 11.48 4.21
N ALA A 178 -0.73 11.66 5.48
CA ALA A 178 -1.63 12.25 6.48
C ALA A 178 -2.01 13.69 6.10
N ARG A 179 -1.00 14.54 5.83
CA ARG A 179 -1.22 15.94 5.43
C ARG A 179 -2.03 16.06 4.14
N LEU A 180 -1.68 15.30 3.11
CA LEU A 180 -2.41 15.32 1.84
C LEU A 180 -3.87 14.90 2.03
N THR A 181 -4.14 13.90 2.87
CA THR A 181 -5.52 13.51 3.21
C THR A 181 -6.26 14.65 3.92
N GLU A 182 -5.64 15.32 4.88
CA GLU A 182 -6.22 16.50 5.55
C GLU A 182 -6.54 17.62 4.55
N GLU A 183 -5.63 17.92 3.63
CA GLU A 183 -5.81 18.93 2.57
C GLU A 183 -6.95 18.55 1.62
N GLN A 184 -6.98 17.32 1.14
CA GLN A 184 -8.01 16.82 0.24
C GLN A 184 -9.41 16.88 0.87
N PHE A 185 -9.52 16.69 2.16
CA PHE A 185 -10.79 16.80 2.88
C PHE A 185 -11.04 18.20 3.48
N GLY A 186 -10.04 19.07 3.53
CA GLY A 186 -10.14 20.40 4.15
C GLY A 186 -10.49 20.30 5.64
N MET A 187 -9.80 19.42 6.38
CA MET A 187 -10.00 19.22 7.83
C MET A 187 -8.73 18.68 8.49
N ARG A 188 -8.58 18.90 9.79
CA ARG A 188 -7.53 18.26 10.59
C ARG A 188 -8.00 16.92 11.15
N LEU A 189 -7.09 15.97 11.21
CA LEU A 189 -7.31 14.64 11.77
C LEU A 189 -6.52 14.51 13.09
N ALA A 190 -7.14 14.89 14.20
CA ALA A 190 -6.53 14.75 15.53
C ALA A 190 -6.24 13.28 15.91
N ASN A 191 -6.86 12.33 15.22
CA ASN A 191 -6.69 10.90 15.37
C ASN A 191 -5.71 10.29 14.34
N ALA A 192 -4.98 11.11 13.57
CA ALA A 192 -3.96 10.64 12.64
C ALA A 192 -2.69 10.21 13.37
N GLU A 193 -2.10 9.12 12.91
CA GLU A 193 -0.85 8.57 13.42
C GLU A 193 -0.05 7.95 12.26
N VAL A 194 1.29 8.08 12.26
CA VAL A 194 2.13 7.43 11.26
C VAL A 194 2.60 6.08 11.79
N ILE A 195 2.48 5.07 10.93
CA ILE A 195 2.95 3.70 11.18
C ILE A 195 3.85 3.25 10.03
N GLN A 196 4.86 2.46 10.33
CA GLN A 196 5.82 1.99 9.34
C GLN A 196 5.41 0.63 8.77
N ASN A 197 5.65 0.45 7.46
CA ASN A 197 5.47 -0.84 6.81
C ASN A 197 6.66 -1.78 7.09
N PRO A 198 6.44 -3.11 7.13
CA PRO A 198 7.50 -4.08 7.30
C PRO A 198 8.42 -4.12 6.09
N VAL A 199 9.72 -4.07 6.33
CA VAL A 199 10.78 -4.23 5.32
C VAL A 199 11.21 -5.70 5.29
N LYS A 200 11.41 -6.28 4.11
CA LYS A 200 11.80 -7.70 3.97
C LYS A 200 13.26 -7.92 4.35
N ILE A 201 14.14 -6.97 4.04
CA ILE A 201 15.57 -7.06 4.32
C ILE A 201 15.82 -6.68 5.77
N ARG A 202 16.15 -7.68 6.59
CA ARG A 202 16.38 -7.53 8.03
C ARG A 202 17.79 -7.94 8.47
N ASN A 203 18.54 -8.61 7.59
CA ASN A 203 19.84 -9.21 7.91
C ASN A 203 21.04 -8.24 7.75
N GLY A 204 20.75 -6.94 7.62
CA GLY A 204 21.77 -5.91 7.44
C GLY A 204 22.18 -5.68 5.99
N VAL A 205 23.26 -4.93 5.81
CA VAL A 205 23.78 -4.54 4.50
C VAL A 205 24.24 -5.75 3.70
N ILE A 206 23.73 -5.92 2.49
CA ILE A 206 24.18 -6.95 1.55
C ILE A 206 25.49 -6.48 0.90
N LYS A 207 26.46 -7.37 0.75
CA LYS A 207 27.74 -7.05 0.10
C LYS A 207 27.50 -6.27 -1.20
N TYR A 208 28.17 -5.12 -1.34
CA TYR A 208 28.03 -4.30 -2.53
C TYR A 208 28.62 -5.04 -3.76
N PRO A 209 27.97 -5.00 -4.93
CA PRO A 209 28.50 -5.63 -6.14
C PRO A 209 29.86 -5.04 -6.48
N THR A 210 30.81 -5.89 -6.88
CA THR A 210 32.09 -5.37 -7.34
C THR A 210 31.86 -4.48 -8.56
N PRO A 211 32.38 -3.24 -8.56
CA PRO A 211 32.31 -2.39 -9.74
C PRO A 211 32.95 -3.11 -10.92
N GLY A 212 32.16 -3.47 -11.90
CA GLY A 212 32.59 -4.00 -13.17
C GLY A 212 32.58 -2.89 -14.22
N ASP A 213 32.56 -3.29 -15.47
CA ASP A 213 32.47 -2.34 -16.58
C ASP A 213 31.07 -1.75 -16.74
N GLU A 214 30.05 -2.28 -16.01
CA GLU A 214 28.64 -1.87 -16.11
C GLU A 214 28.02 -1.63 -14.74
N PHE A 215 27.30 -0.51 -14.60
CA PHE A 215 26.48 -0.22 -13.43
C PHE A 215 25.04 -0.70 -13.65
N ARG A 216 24.55 -1.56 -12.77
CA ARG A 216 23.19 -2.11 -12.84
C ARG A 216 22.27 -1.40 -11.86
N LEU A 217 21.15 -0.89 -12.38
CA LEU A 217 20.07 -0.25 -11.62
C LEU A 217 18.83 -1.14 -11.59
N ALA A 218 18.22 -1.29 -10.42
CA ALA A 218 16.97 -2.02 -10.27
C ALA A 218 15.78 -1.05 -10.27
N CYS A 219 14.82 -1.26 -11.15
CA CYS A 219 13.51 -0.59 -11.11
C CYS A 219 12.45 -1.61 -10.66
N ILE A 220 12.16 -1.63 -9.34
CA ILE A 220 11.35 -2.67 -8.72
C ILE A 220 9.94 -2.18 -8.45
N GLY A 221 8.95 -2.90 -8.96
CA GLY A 221 7.54 -2.61 -8.69
C GLY A 221 6.61 -3.14 -9.77
N ARG A 222 5.31 -3.00 -9.53
CA ARG A 222 4.30 -3.30 -10.54
C ARG A 222 4.58 -2.51 -11.82
N LEU A 223 4.47 -3.16 -12.97
CA LEU A 223 4.51 -2.47 -14.25
C LEU A 223 3.13 -1.83 -14.51
N PHE A 224 2.95 -0.66 -13.91
CA PHE A 224 1.73 0.14 -13.96
C PHE A 224 2.11 1.62 -14.05
N LEU A 225 2.01 2.17 -15.25
CA LEU A 225 2.54 3.49 -15.61
C LEU A 225 1.97 4.62 -14.77
N LEU A 226 0.67 4.56 -14.47
CA LEU A 226 -0.02 5.61 -13.74
C LEU A 226 0.58 5.86 -12.35
N ASP A 227 1.02 4.79 -11.68
CA ASP A 227 1.66 4.90 -10.37
C ASP A 227 3.19 4.97 -10.47
N LYS A 228 3.80 4.12 -11.31
CA LYS A 228 5.24 3.80 -11.24
C LYS A 228 6.12 4.55 -12.24
N GLY A 229 5.52 5.17 -13.27
CA GLY A 229 6.22 6.07 -14.17
C GLY A 229 7.38 5.46 -14.97
N GLN A 230 7.40 4.14 -15.20
CA GLN A 230 8.48 3.45 -15.92
C GLN A 230 8.70 3.99 -17.34
N ASP A 231 7.68 4.55 -17.96
CA ASP A 231 7.75 5.24 -19.25
C ASP A 231 8.68 6.47 -19.22
N ILE A 232 8.73 7.21 -18.11
CA ILE A 232 9.66 8.33 -17.91
C ILE A 232 11.11 7.81 -18.01
N LEU A 233 11.40 6.72 -17.32
CA LEU A 233 12.73 6.13 -17.31
C LEU A 233 13.15 5.63 -18.69
N ILE A 234 12.26 4.98 -19.45
CA ILE A 234 12.53 4.51 -20.80
C ILE A 234 12.85 5.70 -21.73
N ARG A 235 12.11 6.83 -21.66
CA ARG A 235 12.40 8.03 -22.46
C ARG A 235 13.75 8.64 -22.11
N ILE A 236 14.09 8.71 -20.84
CA ILE A 236 15.40 9.19 -20.39
C ILE A 236 16.51 8.28 -20.95
N LEU A 237 16.37 6.97 -20.81
CA LEU A 237 17.36 6.00 -21.29
C LEU A 237 17.48 5.97 -22.83
N ALA A 238 16.50 6.47 -23.59
CA ALA A 238 16.58 6.63 -25.03
C ALA A 238 17.53 7.76 -25.49
N GLN A 239 17.90 8.68 -24.60
CA GLN A 239 18.83 9.77 -24.92
C GLN A 239 20.23 9.21 -25.19
N SER A 240 20.95 9.75 -26.19
CA SER A 240 22.29 9.26 -26.61
C SER A 240 23.26 9.13 -25.44
N LYS A 241 23.29 10.13 -24.55
CA LYS A 241 24.17 10.13 -23.37
C LYS A 241 23.97 8.90 -22.46
N TRP A 242 22.73 8.38 -22.35
CA TRP A 242 22.44 7.20 -21.54
C TRP A 242 22.68 5.90 -22.29
N GLN A 243 22.56 5.91 -23.62
CA GLN A 243 22.90 4.76 -24.47
C GLN A 243 24.41 4.52 -24.55
N GLU A 244 25.22 5.57 -24.42
CA GLU A 244 26.69 5.51 -24.47
C GLU A 244 27.33 5.16 -23.12
N ARG A 245 26.60 5.30 -22.04
CA ARG A 245 27.07 4.99 -20.67
C ARG A 245 26.97 3.50 -20.37
N PRO A 246 27.94 2.94 -19.63
CA PRO A 246 27.88 1.56 -19.16
C PRO A 246 26.87 1.41 -18.01
N VAL A 247 25.62 1.63 -18.31
CA VAL A 247 24.50 1.51 -17.36
C VAL A 247 23.43 0.59 -17.93
N LYS A 248 22.91 -0.31 -17.11
CA LYS A 248 21.80 -1.20 -17.45
C LYS A 248 20.70 -1.09 -16.39
N VAL A 249 19.45 -1.06 -16.82
CA VAL A 249 18.28 -0.99 -15.95
C VAL A 249 17.47 -2.27 -16.07
N SER A 250 17.23 -2.93 -14.93
CA SER A 250 16.38 -4.10 -14.84
C SER A 250 14.99 -3.71 -14.30
N PHE A 251 13.96 -3.87 -15.12
CA PHE A 251 12.56 -3.75 -14.69
C PHE A 251 12.12 -5.06 -14.03
N ILE A 252 11.90 -5.02 -12.71
CA ILE A 252 11.62 -6.18 -11.87
C ILE A 252 10.19 -6.08 -11.34
N GLY A 253 9.36 -6.99 -11.77
CA GLY A 253 7.94 -7.06 -11.45
C GLY A 253 7.09 -7.41 -12.65
N THR A 254 5.78 -7.51 -12.42
CA THR A 254 4.77 -7.78 -13.44
C THR A 254 3.70 -6.68 -13.41
N GLY A 255 2.86 -6.61 -14.43
CA GLY A 255 1.75 -5.65 -14.47
C GLY A 255 1.14 -5.53 -15.85
N VAL A 256 0.03 -4.79 -15.91
CA VAL A 256 -0.80 -4.66 -17.11
C VAL A 256 -0.10 -3.93 -18.25
N ASP A 257 0.90 -3.07 -17.93
CA ASP A 257 1.59 -2.24 -18.92
C ASP A 257 2.90 -2.87 -19.41
N ARG A 258 3.22 -4.13 -19.03
CA ARG A 258 4.47 -4.80 -19.40
C ARG A 258 4.71 -4.80 -20.91
N GLN A 259 3.74 -5.23 -21.68
CA GLN A 259 3.87 -5.32 -23.12
C GLN A 259 4.10 -3.94 -23.75
N GLY A 260 3.29 -2.94 -23.37
CA GLY A 260 3.44 -1.57 -23.86
C GLY A 260 4.79 -0.95 -23.54
N LEU A 261 5.35 -1.23 -22.36
CA LEU A 261 6.70 -0.78 -21.99
C LEU A 261 7.79 -1.45 -22.83
N GLN A 262 7.67 -2.74 -23.13
CA GLN A 262 8.59 -3.46 -24.00
C GLN A 262 8.54 -2.93 -25.45
N GLU A 263 7.34 -2.71 -25.98
CA GLU A 263 7.13 -2.13 -27.30
C GLU A 263 7.69 -0.70 -27.38
N MET A 264 7.48 0.10 -26.35
CA MET A 264 8.03 1.45 -26.24
C MET A 264 9.56 1.45 -26.22
N ALA A 265 10.19 0.58 -25.43
CA ALA A 265 11.64 0.45 -25.38
C ALA A 265 12.23 0.05 -26.73
N ALA A 266 11.58 -0.89 -27.43
CA ALA A 266 11.97 -1.30 -28.78
C ALA A 266 11.80 -0.16 -29.79
N PHE A 267 10.68 0.57 -29.78
CA PHE A 267 10.42 1.70 -30.66
C PHE A 267 11.44 2.83 -30.48
N LEU A 268 11.87 3.09 -29.25
CA LEU A 268 12.86 4.12 -28.92
C LEU A 268 14.32 3.60 -29.02
N ASN A 269 14.54 2.37 -29.48
CA ASN A 269 15.88 1.73 -29.57
C ASN A 269 16.65 1.70 -28.26
N VAL A 270 15.96 1.56 -27.12
CA VAL A 270 16.60 1.48 -25.79
C VAL A 270 17.18 0.08 -25.60
N LYS A 271 18.52 -0.04 -25.62
CA LYS A 271 19.24 -1.33 -25.57
C LYS A 271 19.68 -1.74 -24.17
N ASN A 272 19.78 -0.78 -23.27
CA ASN A 272 20.29 -0.94 -21.90
C ASN A 272 19.19 -1.19 -20.88
N VAL A 273 18.12 -1.87 -21.28
CA VAL A 273 17.01 -2.29 -20.39
C VAL A 273 16.74 -3.78 -20.52
N GLU A 274 16.25 -4.37 -19.44
CA GLU A 274 15.74 -5.74 -19.43
C GLU A 274 14.48 -5.85 -18.55
N PHE A 275 13.61 -6.80 -18.86
CA PHE A 275 12.34 -7.05 -18.15
C PHE A 275 12.38 -8.44 -17.52
N ILE A 276 12.81 -8.51 -16.26
CA ILE A 276 13.07 -9.77 -15.54
C ILE A 276 11.77 -10.50 -15.16
N GLY A 277 10.72 -9.75 -14.80
CA GLY A 277 9.49 -10.34 -14.27
C GLY A 277 9.47 -10.32 -12.74
N HIS A 278 8.59 -11.13 -12.13
CA HIS A 278 8.49 -11.23 -10.68
C HIS A 278 9.68 -11.99 -10.10
N VAL A 279 10.18 -11.52 -8.97
CA VAL A 279 11.25 -12.16 -8.21
C VAL A 279 10.80 -12.26 -6.75
N ASP A 280 10.84 -13.46 -6.19
CA ASP A 280 10.42 -13.73 -4.82
C ASP A 280 11.48 -13.31 -3.80
N ASP A 281 12.74 -13.61 -4.09
CA ASP A 281 13.89 -13.27 -3.24
C ASP A 281 14.51 -11.94 -3.69
N ILE A 282 14.13 -10.87 -2.97
CA ILE A 282 14.65 -9.54 -3.26
C ILE A 282 16.12 -9.38 -2.89
N GLU A 283 16.68 -10.21 -2.00
CA GLU A 283 18.08 -10.14 -1.63
C GLU A 283 19.00 -10.51 -2.80
N GLU A 284 18.58 -11.46 -3.66
CA GLU A 284 19.31 -11.84 -4.87
C GLU A 284 19.49 -10.68 -5.86
N ILE A 285 18.48 -9.80 -5.93
CA ILE A 285 18.58 -8.60 -6.77
C ILE A 285 19.73 -7.71 -6.28
N TRP A 286 19.80 -7.50 -4.97
CA TRP A 286 20.82 -6.61 -4.41
C TRP A 286 22.25 -7.17 -4.44
N LYS A 287 22.43 -8.45 -4.69
CA LYS A 287 23.77 -9.03 -4.95
C LYS A 287 24.39 -8.58 -6.26
N SER A 288 23.57 -8.16 -7.23
CA SER A 288 24.00 -7.81 -8.59
C SER A 288 23.67 -6.37 -9.02
N HIS A 289 22.87 -5.63 -8.24
CA HIS A 289 22.45 -4.26 -8.59
C HIS A 289 23.08 -3.24 -7.65
N HIS A 290 23.54 -2.13 -8.22
CA HIS A 290 24.31 -1.08 -7.54
C HIS A 290 23.43 -0.01 -6.90
N ALA A 291 22.26 0.27 -7.48
CA ALA A 291 21.30 1.27 -6.97
C ALA A 291 19.86 0.94 -7.37
N LEU A 292 18.91 1.56 -6.68
CA LEU A 292 17.51 1.57 -7.07
C LEU A 292 17.20 2.80 -7.92
N VAL A 293 16.30 2.67 -8.91
CA VAL A 293 15.72 3.78 -9.66
C VAL A 293 14.20 3.68 -9.72
N LEU A 294 13.47 4.69 -9.19
CA LEU A 294 12.00 4.70 -9.16
C LEU A 294 11.45 6.08 -9.57
N PRO A 295 11.01 6.23 -10.83
CA PRO A 295 10.40 7.46 -11.34
C PRO A 295 8.91 7.57 -11.00
N SER A 296 8.50 7.06 -9.85
CA SER A 296 7.09 6.89 -9.48
C SER A 296 6.31 8.20 -9.47
N ARG A 297 5.10 8.18 -10.04
CA ARG A 297 4.15 9.30 -9.99
C ARG A 297 3.38 9.34 -8.68
N SER A 298 3.19 8.18 -8.06
CA SER A 298 2.38 8.06 -6.84
C SER A 298 2.89 6.93 -5.95
N GLU A 299 3.17 7.27 -4.70
CA GLU A 299 3.61 6.34 -3.66
C GLU A 299 2.99 6.68 -2.31
N GLY A 300 2.97 5.70 -1.43
CA GLY A 300 2.82 5.96 0.01
C GLY A 300 4.20 6.14 0.63
N GLN A 301 4.79 5.00 1.00
CA GLN A 301 6.19 4.85 1.34
C GLN A 301 6.69 3.57 0.64
N PRO A 302 7.44 3.70 -0.48
CA PRO A 302 7.73 2.54 -1.33
C PRO A 302 8.60 1.53 -0.61
N LEU A 303 8.09 0.29 -0.47
CA LEU A 303 8.84 -0.81 0.16
C LEU A 303 10.14 -1.10 -0.57
N ALA A 304 10.13 -1.09 -1.91
CA ALA A 304 11.33 -1.32 -2.71
C ALA A 304 12.43 -0.30 -2.42
N MET A 305 12.09 0.96 -2.11
CA MET A 305 13.06 1.98 -1.70
C MET A 305 13.66 1.66 -0.32
N LEU A 306 12.82 1.32 0.65
CA LEU A 306 13.28 0.96 1.99
C LEU A 306 14.13 -0.31 1.96
N GLU A 307 13.76 -1.29 1.14
CA GLU A 307 14.49 -2.54 0.95
C GLU A 307 15.86 -2.30 0.27
N ALA A 308 15.92 -1.44 -0.76
CA ALA A 308 17.17 -1.04 -1.38
C ALA A 308 18.12 -0.35 -0.39
N MET A 309 17.60 0.63 0.35
CA MET A 309 18.38 1.34 1.37
C MET A 309 18.83 0.39 2.49
N ALA A 310 17.97 -0.49 3.00
CA ALA A 310 18.34 -1.49 4.00
C ALA A 310 19.41 -2.45 3.50
N ALA A 311 19.38 -2.79 2.20
CA ALA A 311 20.42 -3.58 1.53
C ALA A 311 21.75 -2.83 1.32
N GLY A 312 21.82 -1.54 1.65
CA GLY A 312 22.99 -0.71 1.42
C GLY A 312 23.11 -0.23 -0.04
N ARG A 313 22.01 0.08 -0.68
CA ARG A 313 21.97 0.64 -2.05
C ARG A 313 21.44 2.07 -2.02
N PRO A 314 22.11 3.02 -2.67
CA PRO A 314 21.57 4.35 -2.86
C PRO A 314 20.35 4.30 -3.78
N VAL A 315 19.52 5.34 -3.69
CA VAL A 315 18.26 5.38 -4.42
C VAL A 315 18.15 6.63 -5.28
N ILE A 316 17.64 6.47 -6.50
CA ILE A 316 17.32 7.57 -7.42
C ILE A 316 15.80 7.55 -7.56
N VAL A 317 15.13 8.53 -7.00
CA VAL A 317 13.69 8.46 -6.79
C VAL A 317 12.97 9.77 -7.14
N SER A 318 11.70 9.68 -7.49
CA SER A 318 10.86 10.87 -7.61
C SER A 318 10.37 11.34 -6.24
N ARG A 319 9.99 12.60 -6.15
CA ARG A 319 9.34 13.19 -4.96
C ARG A 319 7.85 12.78 -4.90
N ALA A 320 7.59 11.49 -4.66
CA ALA A 320 6.25 10.95 -4.55
C ALA A 320 5.99 10.44 -3.12
N GLY A 321 4.84 10.79 -2.52
CA GLY A 321 4.46 10.32 -1.19
C GLY A 321 5.50 10.65 -0.11
N GLY A 322 5.76 9.67 0.77
CA GLY A 322 6.71 9.81 1.90
C GLY A 322 8.19 9.69 1.55
N ILE A 323 8.58 9.62 0.28
CA ILE A 323 9.97 9.40 -0.15
C ILE A 323 10.92 10.46 0.44
N ALA A 324 10.54 11.75 0.37
CA ALA A 324 11.35 12.83 0.87
C ALA A 324 11.51 12.88 2.40
N GLU A 325 10.78 12.06 3.14
CA GLU A 325 10.94 11.92 4.59
C GLU A 325 12.12 11.00 4.94
N VAL A 326 12.50 10.13 4.02
CA VAL A 326 13.55 9.13 4.21
C VAL A 326 14.81 9.49 3.45
N VAL A 327 14.69 9.84 2.17
CA VAL A 327 15.82 10.13 1.29
C VAL A 327 16.39 11.53 1.55
N GLN A 328 17.70 11.60 1.72
CA GLN A 328 18.48 12.84 1.86
C GLN A 328 19.31 13.04 0.60
N GLU A 329 19.01 14.13 -0.13
CA GLU A 329 19.67 14.46 -1.41
C GLU A 329 21.20 14.48 -1.29
N GLY A 330 21.87 13.75 -2.18
CA GLY A 330 23.34 13.68 -2.24
C GLY A 330 24.00 12.89 -1.10
N LYS A 331 23.22 12.40 -0.13
CA LYS A 331 23.75 11.66 1.03
C LYS A 331 23.44 10.15 0.92
N ASN A 332 22.19 9.80 0.72
CA ASN A 332 21.79 8.39 0.58
C ASN A 332 20.94 8.14 -0.68
N GLY A 333 20.79 9.17 -1.52
CA GLY A 333 20.06 9.08 -2.78
C GLY A 333 19.88 10.43 -3.45
N PHE A 334 19.15 10.42 -4.55
CA PHE A 334 18.87 11.58 -5.38
C PHE A 334 17.38 11.68 -5.67
N ILE A 335 16.82 12.89 -5.60
CA ILE A 335 15.40 13.14 -5.75
C ILE A 335 15.15 14.04 -6.96
N GLY A 336 14.30 13.58 -7.89
CA GLY A 336 13.71 14.37 -8.98
C GLY A 336 12.21 14.50 -8.82
N HIS A 337 11.55 15.11 -9.81
CA HIS A 337 10.09 15.01 -9.97
C HIS A 337 9.76 13.93 -11.01
N ALA A 338 8.52 13.44 -11.00
CA ALA A 338 8.06 12.41 -11.93
C ALA A 338 7.77 12.98 -13.35
N ASN A 339 8.77 13.62 -13.92
CA ASN A 339 8.84 14.07 -15.32
C ASN A 339 10.26 13.87 -15.87
N GLU A 340 10.39 13.89 -17.18
CA GLU A 340 11.65 13.55 -17.86
C GLU A 340 12.80 14.48 -17.42
N ASP A 341 12.63 15.79 -17.50
CA ASP A 341 13.71 16.75 -17.23
C ASP A 341 14.23 16.67 -15.80
N SER A 342 13.33 16.70 -14.83
CA SER A 342 13.73 16.68 -13.41
C SER A 342 14.27 15.34 -12.96
N PHE A 343 13.72 14.23 -13.48
CA PHE A 343 14.21 12.91 -13.15
C PHE A 343 15.54 12.60 -13.83
N ASP A 344 15.72 13.04 -15.09
CA ASP A 344 17.02 12.96 -15.78
C ASP A 344 18.10 13.75 -15.03
N ALA A 345 17.80 14.97 -14.56
CA ALA A 345 18.73 15.74 -13.75
C ALA A 345 19.10 15.04 -12.43
N ALA A 346 18.18 14.30 -11.79
CA ALA A 346 18.49 13.48 -10.62
C ALA A 346 19.39 12.29 -10.99
N MET A 347 19.11 11.62 -12.10
CA MET A 347 19.96 10.54 -12.64
C MET A 347 21.36 11.04 -12.99
N GLU A 348 21.52 12.25 -13.54
CA GLU A 348 22.82 12.85 -13.83
C GLU A 348 23.64 13.09 -12.56
N ARG A 349 23.03 13.66 -11.52
CA ARG A 349 23.73 13.84 -10.23
C ARG A 349 24.14 12.51 -9.62
N ALA A 350 23.26 11.50 -9.71
CA ALA A 350 23.55 10.15 -9.26
C ALA A 350 24.72 9.56 -10.05
N TRP A 351 24.71 9.68 -11.38
CA TRP A 351 25.77 9.17 -12.25
C TRP A 351 27.11 9.83 -11.95
N ALA A 352 27.13 11.13 -11.72
CA ALA A 352 28.36 11.84 -11.33
C ALA A 352 28.95 11.29 -10.03
N ALA A 353 28.11 10.90 -9.07
CA ALA A 353 28.51 10.35 -7.77
C ALA A 353 28.65 8.81 -7.75
N ARG A 354 28.59 8.11 -8.91
CA ARG A 354 28.46 6.63 -8.96
C ARG A 354 29.57 5.85 -8.25
N TYR A 355 30.75 6.40 -8.15
CA TYR A 355 31.88 5.76 -7.45
C TYR A 355 31.79 5.86 -5.93
N ASP A 356 30.86 6.69 -5.40
CA ASP A 356 30.58 6.82 -3.97
C ASP A 356 29.27 6.09 -3.55
N TRP A 357 28.60 5.41 -4.48
CA TRP A 357 27.32 4.76 -4.21
C TRP A 357 27.37 3.73 -3.08
N GLU A 358 28.49 3.03 -2.88
CA GLU A 358 28.62 2.11 -1.76
C GLU A 358 28.53 2.82 -0.41
N ASN A 359 29.20 3.97 -0.25
CA ASN A 359 29.13 4.77 0.98
C ASN A 359 27.74 5.38 1.16
N MET A 360 27.16 5.92 0.09
CA MET A 360 25.78 6.44 0.09
C MET A 360 24.76 5.36 0.47
N GLY A 361 24.98 4.13 0.03
CA GLY A 361 24.16 2.98 0.39
C GLY A 361 24.23 2.65 1.88
N ARG A 362 25.43 2.70 2.49
CA ARG A 362 25.62 2.50 3.94
C ARG A 362 24.88 3.58 4.76
N GLU A 363 24.99 4.85 4.34
CA GLU A 363 24.23 5.96 4.94
C GLU A 363 22.70 5.73 4.82
N GLY A 364 22.25 5.15 3.69
CA GLY A 364 20.87 4.75 3.48
C GLY A 364 20.42 3.68 4.46
N ALA A 365 21.24 2.64 4.66
CA ALA A 365 20.94 1.55 5.59
C ALA A 365 20.86 2.03 7.03
N GLU A 366 21.79 2.88 7.47
CA GLU A 366 21.74 3.51 8.79
C GLU A 366 20.50 4.37 8.99
N ARG A 367 20.10 5.11 7.94
CA ARG A 367 18.91 5.95 7.97
C ARG A 367 17.64 5.12 8.16
N VAL A 368 17.50 4.03 7.39
CA VAL A 368 16.35 3.11 7.50
C VAL A 368 16.33 2.45 8.87
N ALA A 369 17.47 1.96 9.37
CA ALA A 369 17.56 1.34 10.69
C ALA A 369 17.16 2.29 11.86
N LYS A 370 17.33 3.61 11.68
CA LYS A 370 16.89 4.62 12.66
C LYS A 370 15.41 4.96 12.56
N LEU A 371 14.81 4.86 11.37
CA LEU A 371 13.44 5.31 11.11
C LEU A 371 12.41 4.18 11.19
N ILE A 372 12.80 2.97 10.80
CA ILE A 372 11.89 1.83 10.70
C ILE A 372 12.18 0.90 11.88
N PRO A 373 11.19 0.58 12.71
CA PRO A 373 11.34 -0.43 13.76
C PRO A 373 11.75 -1.78 13.16
N TYR A 374 12.47 -2.58 13.94
CA TYR A 374 12.90 -3.91 13.49
C TYR A 374 11.70 -4.82 13.15
N ILE A 375 10.60 -4.69 13.91
CA ILE A 375 9.34 -5.43 13.69
C ILE A 375 8.17 -4.42 13.70
N PRO A 376 7.93 -3.67 12.60
CA PRO A 376 6.85 -2.68 12.54
C PRO A 376 5.46 -3.28 12.74
N GLU A 377 5.28 -4.54 12.32
CA GLU A 377 4.03 -5.29 12.49
C GLU A 377 3.68 -5.59 13.94
N ASP A 378 4.69 -5.78 14.83
CA ASP A 378 4.48 -5.93 16.27
C ASP A 378 4.05 -4.61 16.91
N GLU A 379 4.71 -3.51 16.53
CA GLU A 379 4.33 -2.18 16.96
C GLU A 379 2.90 -1.83 16.55
N PHE A 380 2.54 -2.16 15.32
CA PHE A 380 1.18 -2.00 14.82
C PHE A 380 0.17 -2.86 15.61
N ALA A 381 0.49 -4.12 15.88
CA ALA A 381 -0.35 -4.99 16.69
C ALA A 381 -0.52 -4.43 18.13
N ALA A 382 0.53 -3.92 18.76
CA ALA A 382 0.47 -3.30 20.09
C ALA A 382 -0.46 -2.07 20.10
N ARG A 383 -0.44 -1.23 19.04
CA ARG A 383 -1.40 -0.12 18.89
C ARG A 383 -2.84 -0.61 18.78
N ILE A 384 -3.08 -1.66 17.99
CA ILE A 384 -4.41 -2.28 17.85
C ILE A 384 -4.91 -2.80 19.21
N LEU A 385 -4.07 -3.51 19.96
CA LEU A 385 -4.42 -4.06 21.26
C LEU A 385 -4.79 -2.96 22.26
N THR A 386 -4.04 -1.86 22.28
CA THR A 386 -4.36 -0.70 23.13
C THR A 386 -5.73 -0.10 22.78
N ILE A 387 -6.06 0.01 21.49
CA ILE A 387 -7.35 0.55 21.03
C ILE A 387 -8.50 -0.41 21.39
N ALA A 388 -8.30 -1.72 21.19
CA ALA A 388 -9.31 -2.73 21.49
C ALA A 388 -9.61 -2.78 23.02
N SER A 389 -8.59 -2.76 23.87
CA SER A 389 -8.75 -2.75 25.34
C SER A 389 -9.47 -1.49 25.85
N ALA A 390 -9.24 -0.34 25.26
CA ALA A 390 -9.94 0.89 25.60
C ALA A 390 -11.42 0.84 25.19
N ALA A 391 -11.76 0.16 24.10
CA ALA A 391 -13.13 -0.04 23.64
C ALA A 391 -13.92 -0.95 24.59
N ASP A 392 -13.27 -1.99 25.17
CA ASP A 392 -13.91 -2.90 26.14
C ASP A 392 -14.22 -2.22 27.46
N LYS A 393 -13.36 -1.33 27.96
CA LYS A 393 -13.62 -0.55 29.17
C LYS A 393 -14.85 0.35 29.04
N ILE A 394 -15.00 1.00 27.89
CA ILE A 394 -16.15 1.86 27.62
C ILE A 394 -17.45 1.04 27.57
N LYS A 395 -17.42 -0.17 26.99
CA LYS A 395 -18.59 -1.08 26.96
C LYS A 395 -19.00 -1.53 28.36
N SER A 396 -18.04 -1.86 29.24
CA SER A 396 -18.34 -2.26 30.61
C SER A 396 -18.92 -1.11 31.45
N GLU A 397 -18.36 0.09 31.35
CA GLU A 397 -18.85 1.27 32.07
C GLU A 397 -20.27 1.71 31.62
N THR A 398 -20.59 1.52 30.33
CA THR A 398 -21.95 1.85 29.81
C THR A 398 -22.98 0.83 30.27
N LEU A 399 -22.61 -0.48 30.36
CA LEU A 399 -23.52 -1.51 30.90
C LEU A 399 -23.81 -1.31 32.38
N ASP A 400 -22.79 -0.93 33.16
CA ASP A 400 -22.94 -0.69 34.61
C ASP A 400 -23.80 0.55 34.87
N THR A 401 -23.84 1.55 33.96
CA THR A 401 -24.66 2.76 34.07
C THR A 401 -26.10 2.52 33.61
N GLU A 402 -26.36 1.55 32.73
CA GLU A 402 -27.74 1.18 32.33
C GLU A 402 -28.39 0.18 33.29
N LEU A 403 -27.62 -0.44 34.19
CA LEU A 403 -28.13 -1.37 35.21
C LEU A 403 -28.26 -0.74 36.60
N ALA A 404 -27.82 0.51 36.76
CA ALA A 404 -27.95 1.30 37.97
C ALA A 404 -29.10 2.32 37.87
#